data_2c46fd82abd7ac0e911c714e26102a9d
#
_entry.id   2c46fd82abd7ac0e911c714e26102a9d
#
_cell.length_a   1.000
_cell.length_b   1.000
_cell.length_c   1.000
_cell.angle_alpha   90.00
_cell.angle_beta   90.00
_cell.angle_gamma   90.00
#
_symmetry.space_group_name_H-M   'P 1'
#
loop_
_entity.id
_entity.type
_entity.pdbx_description
1 polymer ?
#
loop_
_entity_poly.entity_id
_entity_poly.type
_entity_poly.pdbx_seq_one_letter_code
_entity_poly.pdbx_strand_id
1 'polypeptide(L)'
;MKEKEKKMEKKKKKWLSLFLAVILAFTGLPVSLMAAGNAKSQTQETTKILPSQTSGEINCFSYESFSGKSWTYNDDEAYIDLGSSNEKAEECFYRVTFTGNAIEVFANKSHNHGKVKYRVDDGAETLVDLYESSRTTPQSVYKAENLTEGEHTLYAVTQKERSGSAVVNQVATGHTQPVHCKRF
;
A
#
# COMPACT_ATOMS: atom_id res chain seq x y z
N MET A 1 -28.99 33.62 -29.75
CA MET A 1 -27.66 32.98 -29.59
C MET A 1 -26.53 33.99 -29.29
N LYS A 2 -26.45 35.10 -29.97
CA LYS A 2 -25.39 36.15 -29.80
C LYS A 2 -25.32 36.83 -28.40
N GLU A 3 -26.43 36.88 -27.68
CA GLU A 3 -26.49 37.59 -26.38
C GLU A 3 -25.89 36.73 -25.20
N LYS A 4 -26.02 35.42 -25.27
CA LYS A 4 -25.39 34.51 -24.28
C LYS A 4 -23.88 34.47 -24.41
N GLU A 5 -23.33 34.55 -25.60
CA GLU A 5 -21.87 34.59 -25.83
C GLU A 5 -21.27 35.89 -25.32
N LYS A 6 -21.91 37.04 -25.55
CA LYS A 6 -21.47 38.34 -25.03
C LYS A 6 -21.43 38.39 -23.48
N LYS A 7 -22.36 37.67 -22.84
CA LYS A 7 -22.43 37.59 -21.37
C LYS A 7 -21.35 36.70 -20.78
N MET A 8 -20.95 35.64 -21.50
CA MET A 8 -19.83 34.75 -21.09
C MET A 8 -18.47 35.44 -21.29
N GLU A 9 -18.27 36.18 -22.36
CA GLU A 9 -17.04 36.93 -22.59
C GLU A 9 -16.81 38.02 -21.54
N LYS A 10 -17.86 38.73 -21.13
CA LYS A 10 -17.79 39.73 -20.06
C LYS A 10 -17.45 39.08 -18.70
N LYS A 11 -17.93 37.86 -18.41
CA LYS A 11 -17.57 37.15 -17.19
C LYS A 11 -16.12 36.69 -17.22
N LYS A 12 -15.61 36.18 -18.35
CA LYS A 12 -14.20 35.79 -18.50
C LYS A 12 -13.23 36.97 -18.34
N LYS A 13 -13.55 38.11 -18.92
CA LYS A 13 -12.73 39.34 -18.75
C LYS A 13 -12.73 39.84 -17.31
N LYS A 14 -13.83 39.74 -16.58
CA LYS A 14 -13.92 40.16 -15.17
C LYS A 14 -13.13 39.22 -14.24
N TRP A 15 -13.08 37.92 -14.55
CA TRP A 15 -12.26 36.97 -13.82
C TRP A 15 -10.76 37.14 -14.10
N LEU A 16 -10.39 37.44 -15.36
CA LEU A 16 -8.99 37.68 -15.72
C LEU A 16 -8.44 38.96 -15.07
N SER A 17 -9.27 39.99 -14.91
CA SER A 17 -8.84 41.22 -14.22
C SER A 17 -8.74 41.07 -12.72
N LEU A 18 -9.50 40.17 -12.10
CA LEU A 18 -9.36 39.85 -10.67
C LEU A 18 -8.07 39.06 -10.38
N PHE A 19 -7.64 38.18 -11.30
CA PHE A 19 -6.38 37.43 -11.15
C PHE A 19 -5.14 38.34 -11.34
N LEU A 20 -5.22 39.35 -12.18
CA LEU A 20 -4.09 40.24 -12.44
C LEU A 20 -3.88 41.25 -11.29
N ALA A 21 -4.94 41.59 -10.55
CA ALA A 21 -4.85 42.54 -9.41
C ALA A 21 -4.24 41.93 -8.14
N VAL A 22 -4.20 40.59 -8.03
CA VAL A 22 -3.61 39.90 -6.87
C VAL A 22 -2.09 39.71 -7.02
N ILE A 23 -1.54 39.75 -8.23
CA ILE A 23 -0.10 39.56 -8.49
C ILE A 23 0.73 40.87 -8.27
N LEU A 24 0.12 42.02 -8.24
CA LEU A 24 0.83 43.31 -8.11
C LEU A 24 0.92 43.86 -6.67
N ALA A 25 0.41 43.16 -5.67
CA ALA A 25 0.45 43.62 -4.27
C ALA A 25 1.59 42.97 -3.43
N PHE A 26 2.51 42.21 -4.06
CA PHE A 26 3.58 41.49 -3.32
C PHE A 26 5.00 41.96 -3.62
N THR A 27 5.19 43.17 -4.18
CA THR A 27 6.54 43.75 -4.34
C THR A 27 6.74 44.87 -3.36
N GLY A 28 7.06 44.54 -2.12
CA GLY A 28 7.39 45.60 -1.16
C GLY A 28 7.43 45.18 0.30
N LEU A 29 7.87 43.96 0.60
CA LEU A 29 8.25 43.63 1.97
C LEU A 29 9.74 43.36 2.05
N PRO A 30 10.47 43.93 3.00
CA PRO A 30 11.88 43.66 3.19
C PRO A 30 12.03 42.17 3.59
N VAL A 31 12.96 41.51 2.92
CA VAL A 31 13.44 40.17 3.34
C VAL A 31 14.12 40.38 4.69
N SER A 32 13.37 40.25 5.73
CA SER A 32 13.88 40.25 7.09
C SER A 32 13.50 38.97 7.79
N LEU A 33 14.55 38.29 8.19
CA LEU A 33 14.59 37.33 9.26
C LEU A 33 14.03 35.93 8.91
N MET A 34 14.91 35.09 8.46
CA MET A 34 14.87 33.69 8.76
C MET A 34 14.61 33.47 10.25
N ALA A 35 13.36 33.40 10.66
CA ALA A 35 13.03 32.67 11.84
C ALA A 35 13.44 31.22 11.53
N ALA A 36 14.45 30.72 12.21
CA ALA A 36 14.68 29.31 12.37
C ALA A 36 13.42 28.74 13.03
N GLY A 37 12.40 28.50 12.18
CA GLY A 37 11.23 27.75 12.60
C GLY A 37 11.78 26.39 13.02
N ASN A 38 11.62 26.08 14.30
CA ASN A 38 11.76 24.73 14.82
C ASN A 38 11.11 23.80 13.80
N ALA A 39 11.90 23.12 13.00
CA ALA A 39 11.48 21.90 12.33
C ALA A 39 11.08 21.00 13.51
N LYS A 40 9.80 20.98 13.85
CA LYS A 40 9.25 19.94 14.70
C LYS A 40 9.67 18.65 13.99
N SER A 41 10.58 17.93 14.60
CA SER A 41 10.85 16.57 14.24
C SER A 41 9.48 15.89 14.24
N GLN A 42 8.91 15.68 13.05
CA GLN A 42 7.67 14.93 12.94
C GLN A 42 8.03 13.53 13.38
N THR A 43 7.59 13.17 14.57
CA THR A 43 7.77 11.82 15.10
C THR A 43 6.97 10.92 14.19
N GLN A 44 7.65 10.12 13.38
CA GLN A 44 7.03 9.13 12.52
C GLN A 44 6.32 8.11 13.41
N GLU A 45 5.00 8.12 13.39
CA GLU A 45 4.20 7.14 14.09
C GLU A 45 4.15 5.86 13.24
N THR A 46 4.52 4.73 13.83
CA THR A 46 4.45 3.43 13.18
C THR A 46 3.41 2.57 13.89
N THR A 47 2.38 2.16 13.18
CA THR A 47 1.38 1.21 13.66
C THR A 47 1.69 -0.18 13.10
N LYS A 48 1.74 -1.17 13.99
CA LYS A 48 1.89 -2.58 13.64
C LYS A 48 0.49 -3.19 13.54
N ILE A 49 0.18 -3.82 12.40
CA ILE A 49 -1.09 -4.53 12.16
C ILE A 49 -0.79 -6.02 12.14
N LEU A 50 -1.43 -6.77 13.04
CA LEU A 50 -1.22 -8.20 13.22
C LEU A 50 -2.09 -9.01 12.26
N PRO A 51 -1.63 -10.15 11.71
CA PRO A 51 -2.43 -11.01 10.85
C PRO A 51 -3.73 -11.53 11.49
N SER A 52 -3.79 -11.66 12.82
CA SER A 52 -5.00 -12.01 13.57
C SER A 52 -6.03 -10.89 13.68
N GLN A 53 -5.67 -9.64 13.41
CA GLN A 53 -6.60 -8.50 13.41
C GLN A 53 -7.48 -8.54 12.16
N THR A 54 -8.54 -9.35 12.19
CA THR A 54 -9.45 -9.59 11.05
C THR A 54 -10.82 -8.93 11.22
N SER A 55 -11.08 -8.30 12.36
CA SER A 55 -12.32 -7.58 12.65
C SER A 55 -12.06 -6.08 12.77
N GLY A 56 -12.76 -5.29 11.97
CA GLY A 56 -12.59 -3.84 11.93
C GLY A 56 -12.69 -3.30 10.51
N GLU A 57 -12.84 -2.00 10.38
CA GLU A 57 -12.86 -1.33 9.08
C GLU A 57 -11.47 -0.90 8.65
N ILE A 58 -10.63 -0.53 9.61
CA ILE A 58 -9.28 0.02 9.40
C ILE A 58 -8.26 -0.72 10.28
N ASN A 59 -7.03 -0.80 9.82
CA ASN A 59 -5.91 -1.47 10.47
C ASN A 59 -6.20 -2.95 10.72
N CYS A 60 -6.72 -3.62 9.71
CA CYS A 60 -7.09 -5.03 9.79
C CYS A 60 -6.77 -5.79 8.51
N PHE A 61 -6.62 -7.10 8.67
CA PHE A 61 -6.52 -8.06 7.58
C PHE A 61 -7.90 -8.59 7.16
N SER A 62 -8.01 -8.96 5.89
CA SER A 62 -9.13 -9.70 5.34
C SER A 62 -8.58 -10.75 4.38
N TYR A 63 -9.06 -11.99 4.50
CA TYR A 63 -8.54 -13.15 3.78
C TYR A 63 -9.60 -13.75 2.86
N GLU A 64 -9.20 -14.07 1.64
CA GLU A 64 -10.03 -14.75 0.63
C GLU A 64 -9.32 -15.99 0.12
N SER A 65 -10.09 -17.04 -0.14
CA SER A 65 -9.58 -18.29 -0.71
C SER A 65 -10.69 -19.05 -1.43
N PHE A 66 -10.33 -19.94 -2.35
CA PHE A 66 -11.30 -20.82 -3.01
C PHE A 66 -11.76 -21.94 -2.07
N SER A 67 -12.88 -22.59 -2.45
CA SER A 67 -13.50 -23.66 -1.67
C SER A 67 -12.52 -24.81 -1.37
N GLY A 68 -12.44 -25.21 -0.12
CA GLY A 68 -11.57 -26.29 0.36
C GLY A 68 -10.15 -25.84 0.75
N LYS A 69 -9.88 -24.53 0.71
CA LYS A 69 -8.64 -23.93 1.22
C LYS A 69 -8.97 -22.82 2.21
N SER A 70 -8.11 -22.64 3.20
CA SER A 70 -8.26 -21.61 4.22
C SER A 70 -6.91 -21.04 4.61
N TRP A 71 -6.89 -19.77 4.93
CA TRP A 71 -5.74 -19.13 5.54
C TRP A 71 -5.60 -19.60 6.99
N THR A 72 -4.38 -19.87 7.39
CA THR A 72 -4.00 -20.06 8.80
C THR A 72 -3.30 -18.78 9.25
N TYR A 73 -3.73 -18.21 10.36
CA TYR A 73 -3.15 -16.96 10.88
C TYR A 73 -3.19 -16.88 12.41
N ASN A 74 -2.25 -16.17 12.96
CA ASN A 74 -2.14 -15.78 14.37
C ASN A 74 -1.52 -14.37 14.45
N ASP A 75 -1.06 -13.93 15.61
CA ASP A 75 -0.46 -12.61 15.78
C ASP A 75 0.88 -12.44 15.04
N ASP A 76 1.57 -13.53 14.79
CA ASP A 76 2.93 -13.49 14.25
C ASP A 76 2.98 -13.70 12.73
N GLU A 77 2.06 -14.52 12.18
CA GLU A 77 2.09 -14.86 10.76
C GLU A 77 0.72 -15.26 10.21
N ALA A 78 0.58 -15.13 8.89
CA ALA A 78 -0.48 -15.79 8.14
C ALA A 78 0.11 -16.51 6.93
N TYR A 79 -0.47 -17.66 6.58
CA TYR A 79 -0.10 -18.44 5.40
C TYR A 79 -1.28 -19.24 4.85
N ILE A 80 -1.18 -19.61 3.60
CA ILE A 80 -2.09 -20.56 2.96
C ILE A 80 -1.29 -21.66 2.28
N ASP A 81 -1.63 -22.92 2.55
CA ASP A 81 -1.04 -24.08 1.89
C ASP A 81 -1.95 -24.55 0.74
N LEU A 82 -1.51 -24.29 -0.48
CA LEU A 82 -2.24 -24.71 -1.69
C LEU A 82 -1.95 -26.16 -2.11
N GLY A 83 -0.83 -26.74 -1.65
CA GLY A 83 -0.40 -28.06 -2.05
C GLY A 83 -0.32 -28.19 -3.58
N SER A 84 -1.04 -29.16 -4.15
CA SER A 84 -1.14 -29.37 -5.61
C SER A 84 -2.14 -28.43 -6.31
N SER A 85 -2.93 -27.66 -5.56
CA SER A 85 -4.03 -26.81 -6.10
C SER A 85 -3.58 -25.40 -6.50
N ASN A 86 -2.33 -25.22 -6.88
CA ASN A 86 -1.75 -23.91 -7.21
C ASN A 86 -2.29 -23.29 -8.51
N GLU A 87 -3.01 -24.02 -9.35
CA GLU A 87 -3.71 -23.45 -10.52
C GLU A 87 -4.73 -22.35 -10.13
N LYS A 88 -5.24 -22.43 -8.90
CA LYS A 88 -6.16 -21.45 -8.31
C LYS A 88 -5.49 -20.51 -7.31
N ALA A 89 -4.19 -20.39 -7.35
CA ALA A 89 -3.46 -19.57 -6.41
C ALA A 89 -3.98 -18.13 -6.40
N GLU A 90 -4.27 -17.54 -7.55
CA GLU A 90 -4.73 -16.16 -7.69
C GLU A 90 -6.14 -15.92 -7.11
N GLU A 91 -6.91 -16.97 -6.78
CA GLU A 91 -8.15 -16.87 -6.00
C GLU A 91 -7.87 -16.74 -4.49
N CYS A 92 -6.61 -16.88 -4.07
CA CYS A 92 -6.19 -16.73 -2.67
C CYS A 92 -5.42 -15.43 -2.50
N PHE A 93 -5.95 -14.56 -1.68
CA PHE A 93 -5.30 -13.28 -1.39
C PHE A 93 -5.64 -12.80 0.02
N TYR A 94 -4.87 -11.86 0.50
CA TYR A 94 -5.26 -11.05 1.65
C TYR A 94 -5.24 -9.57 1.29
N ARG A 95 -6.01 -8.81 2.03
CA ARG A 95 -6.03 -7.35 2.01
C ARG A 95 -5.69 -6.83 3.39
N VAL A 96 -5.03 -5.68 3.44
CA VAL A 96 -4.84 -4.92 4.69
C VAL A 96 -5.35 -3.51 4.45
N THR A 97 -6.42 -3.15 5.14
CA THR A 97 -6.88 -1.75 5.18
C THR A 97 -6.07 -1.02 6.25
N PHE A 98 -5.49 0.13 5.92
CA PHE A 98 -4.64 0.88 6.85
C PHE A 98 -4.80 2.39 6.65
N THR A 99 -4.43 3.17 7.67
CA THR A 99 -4.35 4.63 7.59
C THR A 99 -2.91 5.07 7.69
N GLY A 100 -2.47 5.90 6.78
CA GLY A 100 -1.10 6.45 6.76
C GLY A 100 -0.67 6.83 5.36
N ASN A 101 0.61 7.08 5.16
CA ASN A 101 1.21 7.43 3.87
C ASN A 101 2.35 6.49 3.45
N ALA A 102 2.54 5.39 4.19
CA ALA A 102 3.45 4.32 3.82
C ALA A 102 3.03 2.99 4.48
N ILE A 103 3.37 1.88 3.83
CA ILE A 103 3.20 0.53 4.37
C ILE A 103 4.41 -0.32 4.03
N GLU A 104 4.80 -1.19 4.96
CA GLU A 104 5.89 -2.14 4.80
C GLU A 104 5.42 -3.54 5.21
N VAL A 105 5.63 -4.52 4.35
CA VAL A 105 5.26 -5.92 4.53
C VAL A 105 6.50 -6.72 4.85
N PHE A 106 6.39 -7.55 5.88
CA PHE A 106 7.44 -8.47 6.28
C PHE A 106 7.01 -9.91 5.99
N ALA A 107 7.95 -10.75 5.60
CA ALA A 107 7.74 -12.18 5.45
C ALA A 107 9.03 -12.95 5.64
N ASN A 108 8.91 -14.22 6.05
CA ASN A 108 9.99 -15.18 5.92
C ASN A 108 10.04 -15.66 4.46
N LYS A 109 11.22 -15.96 3.98
CA LYS A 109 11.40 -16.76 2.76
C LYS A 109 11.72 -18.20 3.14
N SER A 110 11.32 -19.17 2.31
CA SER A 110 11.57 -20.59 2.54
C SER A 110 11.47 -21.39 1.25
N HIS A 111 12.00 -22.62 1.28
CA HIS A 111 11.97 -23.55 0.13
C HIS A 111 10.57 -23.95 -0.33
N ASN A 112 9.57 -23.78 0.53
CA ASN A 112 8.16 -24.07 0.25
C ASN A 112 7.29 -22.80 0.07
N HIS A 113 7.88 -21.61 0.05
CA HIS A 113 7.14 -20.38 -0.23
C HIS A 113 7.08 -20.10 -1.73
N GLY A 114 5.98 -19.51 -2.18
CA GLY A 114 5.72 -19.15 -3.57
C GLY A 114 5.89 -17.65 -3.83
N LYS A 115 5.36 -17.20 -4.95
CA LYS A 115 5.37 -15.80 -5.34
C LYS A 115 4.07 -15.11 -4.91
N VAL A 116 4.17 -13.82 -4.61
CA VAL A 116 3.04 -12.95 -4.23
C VAL A 116 3.14 -11.66 -5.01
N LYS A 117 2.03 -11.19 -5.57
CA LYS A 117 1.91 -9.84 -6.13
C LYS A 117 1.35 -8.90 -5.08
N TYR A 118 2.05 -7.81 -4.85
CA TYR A 118 1.62 -6.73 -3.97
C TYR A 118 1.26 -5.49 -4.76
N ARG A 119 0.23 -4.77 -4.34
CA ARG A 119 -0.10 -3.41 -4.77
C ARG A 119 -0.84 -2.67 -3.66
N VAL A 120 -0.75 -1.37 -3.66
CA VAL A 120 -1.60 -0.50 -2.83
C VAL A 120 -2.61 0.19 -3.74
N ASP A 121 -3.88 0.13 -3.38
CA ASP A 121 -5.02 0.66 -4.12
C ASP A 121 -4.97 0.23 -5.61
N ASP A 122 -5.09 1.17 -6.53
CA ASP A 122 -4.97 0.94 -7.97
C ASP A 122 -3.54 1.14 -8.50
N GLY A 123 -2.54 1.12 -7.62
CA GLY A 123 -1.14 1.30 -7.98
C GLY A 123 -0.55 0.12 -8.77
N ALA A 124 0.71 0.26 -9.16
CA ALA A 124 1.42 -0.78 -9.90
C ALA A 124 1.63 -2.04 -9.07
N GLU A 125 1.48 -3.21 -9.70
CA GLU A 125 1.77 -4.50 -9.08
C GLU A 125 3.27 -4.75 -9.00
N THR A 126 3.71 -5.28 -7.87
CA THR A 126 5.09 -5.75 -7.63
C THR A 126 5.07 -7.24 -7.35
N LEU A 127 5.73 -8.03 -8.20
CA LEU A 127 5.90 -9.47 -7.99
C LEU A 127 7.09 -9.73 -7.08
N VAL A 128 6.85 -10.42 -5.98
CA VAL A 128 7.87 -10.81 -4.99
C VAL A 128 7.97 -12.33 -4.92
N ASP A 129 9.19 -12.85 -5.02
CA ASP A 129 9.50 -14.26 -4.81
C ASP A 129 9.91 -14.48 -3.35
N LEU A 130 9.11 -15.29 -2.63
CA LEU A 130 9.35 -15.66 -1.25
C LEU A 130 10.12 -16.98 -1.11
N TYR A 131 10.63 -17.52 -2.23
CA TYR A 131 11.48 -18.70 -2.20
C TYR A 131 12.87 -18.36 -1.63
N GLU A 132 13.38 -19.24 -0.79
CA GLU A 132 14.77 -19.32 -0.36
C GLU A 132 15.07 -20.79 -0.01
N SER A 133 16.30 -21.26 -0.22
CA SER A 133 16.67 -22.66 0.03
C SER A 133 16.50 -23.09 1.50
N SER A 134 16.64 -22.13 2.41
CA SER A 134 16.44 -22.30 3.86
C SER A 134 15.50 -21.22 4.38
N ARG A 135 14.75 -21.53 5.46
CA ARG A 135 13.87 -20.54 6.08
C ARG A 135 14.68 -19.38 6.65
N THR A 136 14.32 -18.16 6.26
CA THR A 136 14.92 -16.94 6.78
C THR A 136 14.20 -16.44 8.03
N THR A 137 14.79 -15.50 8.73
CA THR A 137 14.06 -14.63 9.66
C THR A 137 13.14 -13.67 8.86
N PRO A 138 12.12 -13.07 9.50
CA PRO A 138 11.30 -12.05 8.87
C PRO A 138 12.15 -10.92 8.30
N GLN A 139 11.88 -10.55 7.06
CA GLN A 139 12.54 -9.45 6.37
C GLN A 139 11.50 -8.63 5.58
N SER A 140 11.82 -7.37 5.31
CA SER A 140 11.01 -6.53 4.44
C SER A 140 10.98 -7.11 3.04
N VAL A 141 9.78 -7.37 2.52
CA VAL A 141 9.57 -7.98 1.19
C VAL A 141 8.84 -7.06 0.23
N TYR A 142 8.08 -6.11 0.75
CA TYR A 142 7.40 -5.09 -0.04
C TYR A 142 7.28 -3.80 0.76
N LYS A 143 7.40 -2.66 0.06
CA LYS A 143 7.25 -1.34 0.65
C LYS A 143 6.57 -0.40 -0.34
N ALA A 144 5.60 0.36 0.14
CA ALA A 144 5.02 1.51 -0.56
C ALA A 144 5.20 2.74 0.33
N GLU A 145 5.72 3.81 -0.26
CA GLU A 145 5.99 5.08 0.43
C GLU A 145 5.45 6.25 -0.40
N ASN A 146 5.36 7.41 0.22
CA ASN A 146 4.87 8.64 -0.41
C ASN A 146 3.44 8.51 -0.94
N LEU A 147 2.62 7.70 -0.28
CA LEU A 147 1.18 7.69 -0.50
C LEU A 147 0.59 9.02 0.00
N THR A 148 -0.61 9.34 -0.44
CA THR A 148 -1.37 10.44 0.19
C THR A 148 -1.67 10.08 1.64
N GLU A 149 -1.76 11.06 2.53
CA GLU A 149 -2.22 10.77 3.89
C GLU A 149 -3.69 10.38 3.86
N GLY A 150 -4.02 9.21 4.42
CA GLY A 150 -5.40 8.72 4.39
C GLY A 150 -5.53 7.22 4.53
N GLU A 151 -6.70 6.72 4.20
CA GLU A 151 -7.02 5.30 4.15
C GLU A 151 -6.56 4.70 2.83
N HIS A 152 -5.94 3.53 2.91
CA HIS A 152 -5.43 2.76 1.78
C HIS A 152 -5.71 1.28 1.97
N THR A 153 -5.65 0.52 0.87
CA THR A 153 -5.75 -0.93 0.89
C THR A 153 -4.53 -1.55 0.21
N LEU A 154 -3.77 -2.32 0.97
CA LEU A 154 -2.77 -3.23 0.42
C LEU A 154 -3.46 -4.50 -0.05
N TYR A 155 -3.16 -4.95 -1.26
CA TYR A 155 -3.54 -6.24 -1.82
C TYR A 155 -2.31 -7.12 -1.96
N ALA A 156 -2.44 -8.38 -1.56
CA ALA A 156 -1.40 -9.40 -1.67
C ALA A 156 -2.01 -10.68 -2.26
N VAL A 157 -1.79 -10.90 -3.56
CA VAL A 157 -2.39 -11.98 -4.34
C VAL A 157 -1.36 -13.07 -4.58
N THR A 158 -1.64 -14.29 -4.11
CA THR A 158 -0.74 -15.43 -4.34
C THR A 158 -0.70 -15.78 -5.81
N GLN A 159 0.44 -16.30 -6.28
CA GLN A 159 0.66 -16.61 -7.69
C GLN A 159 0.88 -18.10 -7.88
N LYS A 160 0.38 -18.63 -8.99
CA LYS A 160 0.62 -20.05 -9.38
C LYS A 160 2.08 -20.32 -9.76
N GLU A 161 2.78 -19.28 -10.18
CA GLU A 161 4.19 -19.37 -10.54
C GLU A 161 5.06 -19.61 -9.32
N ARG A 162 6.01 -20.54 -9.47
CA ARG A 162 6.99 -20.88 -8.44
C ARG A 162 8.36 -20.41 -8.86
N SER A 163 9.27 -20.26 -7.90
CA SER A 163 10.68 -20.27 -8.21
C SER A 163 11.06 -21.62 -8.83
N GLY A 164 11.95 -21.66 -9.82
CA GLY A 164 12.32 -22.86 -10.55
C GLY A 164 12.92 -24.00 -9.70
N SER A 165 13.29 -23.71 -8.44
CA SER A 165 13.84 -24.67 -7.48
C SER A 165 12.85 -25.09 -6.40
N ALA A 166 11.62 -24.56 -6.38
CA ALA A 166 10.63 -24.91 -5.36
C ALA A 166 10.10 -26.34 -5.54
N VAL A 167 10.05 -27.11 -4.46
CA VAL A 167 9.55 -28.48 -4.46
C VAL A 167 8.06 -28.52 -4.77
N VAL A 168 7.69 -29.32 -5.78
CA VAL A 168 6.37 -29.31 -6.44
C VAL A 168 5.18 -29.60 -5.53
N ASN A 169 5.36 -30.20 -4.36
CA ASN A 169 4.27 -30.72 -3.53
C ASN A 169 4.07 -30.04 -2.16
N GLN A 170 4.80 -28.96 -1.86
CA GLN A 170 4.74 -28.31 -0.55
C GLN A 170 4.83 -26.78 -0.70
N VAL A 171 3.91 -26.19 -1.42
CA VAL A 171 3.94 -24.74 -1.57
C VAL A 171 2.95 -24.10 -0.62
N ALA A 172 3.47 -23.60 0.50
CA ALA A 172 2.80 -22.51 1.22
C ALA A 172 2.96 -21.25 0.37
N THR A 173 1.93 -20.92 -0.37
CA THR A 173 1.89 -19.67 -1.13
C THR A 173 1.21 -18.60 -0.26
N GLY A 174 1.82 -17.46 -0.12
CA GLY A 174 1.24 -16.35 0.64
C GLY A 174 1.56 -16.38 2.12
N HIS A 175 2.84 -16.31 2.46
CA HIS A 175 3.29 -16.06 3.84
C HIS A 175 3.40 -14.57 4.08
N THR A 176 2.89 -14.08 5.19
CA THR A 176 3.07 -12.71 5.66
C THR A 176 3.31 -12.68 7.16
N GLN A 177 4.01 -11.67 7.61
CA GLN A 177 4.21 -11.27 8.99
C GLN A 177 3.37 -10.03 9.27
N PRO A 178 3.31 -9.51 10.50
CA PRO A 178 2.69 -8.22 10.75
C PRO A 178 3.20 -7.14 9.79
N VAL A 179 2.29 -6.34 9.27
CA VAL A 179 2.64 -5.19 8.43
C VAL A 179 2.80 -3.95 9.28
N HIS A 180 3.68 -3.05 8.85
CA HIS A 180 3.90 -1.77 9.51
C HIS A 180 3.39 -0.65 8.62
N CYS A 181 2.36 0.07 9.04
CA CYS A 181 1.95 1.31 8.40
C CYS A 181 2.59 2.50 9.14
N LYS A 182 2.92 3.53 8.39
CA LYS A 182 3.60 4.72 8.88
C LYS A 182 2.78 5.95 8.55
N ARG A 183 2.82 6.93 9.46
CA ARG A 183 2.26 8.25 9.30
C ARG A 183 3.36 9.27 9.54
N PHE A 184 3.51 10.21 8.63
CA PHE A 184 4.49 11.29 8.71
C PHE A 184 3.83 12.61 9.09
#